data_24dacf87d7b9f9faab0d1afa1d4a58ff
#
_entry.id   24dacf87d7b9f9faab0d1afa1d4a58ff
#
_cell.length_a   1.000
_cell.length_b   1.000
_cell.length_c   1.000
_cell.angle_alpha   90.00
_cell.angle_beta   90.00
_cell.angle_gamma   90.00
#
_symmetry.space_group_name_H-M   'P 1'
#
loop_
_entity.id
_entity.type
_entity.pdbx_description
1 polymer ?
#
loop_
_entity_poly.entity_id
_entity_poly.type
_entity_poly.pdbx_seq_one_letter_code
_entity_poly.pdbx_strand_id
1 'polypeptide(L)'
;VGSVLAYFLHRSGVSTIPVYYASRESVLEVERQGGVVVVDRRAGSEYLIPVEPRHYSEPRERCVFVLNSVKALDVPRSLELAARLVLENSVLVMLQNGFGSLEQAEERFPGLKVAGGVVYFAAERVGRARVVYHGGDAVVVGCRKSACEELRVLEDIFRRGGLDFRVVDNIDHYRWIKLAVNAVINPLTAITRSRNSIVLEEEGVRLAELIVREVCEAARLHGYELDPARLLKHVLRVVEASRDNYSSMAQDIAAGRATEVDYINGFIARELGEKSTVNTVLTLLVKLLEKASKRGEPRSECVEGKKQVACTSGCSGAT
;
A
#
# COMPACT_ATOMS: atom_id res chain seq x y z
N VAL A 1 4.79 -3.79 -4.32
CA VAL A 1 3.75 -4.55 -5.05
C VAL A 1 4.28 -4.98 -6.41
N GLY A 2 4.63 -4.09 -7.33
CA GLY A 2 5.03 -4.42 -8.71
C GLY A 2 6.12 -5.48 -8.81
N SER A 3 7.18 -5.40 -8.00
CA SER A 3 8.26 -6.41 -8.01
C SER A 3 7.79 -7.81 -7.57
N VAL A 4 6.82 -7.89 -6.65
CA VAL A 4 6.23 -9.18 -6.25
C VAL A 4 5.31 -9.73 -7.35
N LEU A 5 4.59 -8.86 -8.06
CA LEU A 5 3.82 -9.28 -9.25
C LEU A 5 4.76 -9.79 -10.35
N ALA A 6 5.89 -9.12 -10.59
CA ALA A 6 6.91 -9.60 -11.54
C ALA A 6 7.45 -10.97 -11.14
N TYR A 7 7.66 -11.24 -9.85
CA TYR A 7 8.05 -12.56 -9.34
C TYR A 7 7.04 -13.65 -9.72
N PHE A 8 5.75 -13.41 -9.53
CA PHE A 8 4.73 -14.39 -9.89
C PHE A 8 4.55 -14.55 -11.41
N LEU A 9 4.69 -13.46 -12.19
CA LEU A 9 4.71 -13.52 -13.65
C LEU A 9 5.89 -14.36 -14.15
N HIS A 10 7.09 -14.15 -13.62
CA HIS A 10 8.25 -14.95 -13.97
C HIS A 10 8.03 -16.44 -13.66
N ARG A 11 7.49 -16.76 -12.49
CA ARG A 11 7.14 -18.15 -12.11
C ARG A 11 6.09 -18.78 -13.00
N SER A 12 5.24 -18.01 -13.64
CA SER A 12 4.25 -18.50 -14.59
C SER A 12 4.81 -18.81 -15.98
N GLY A 13 6.11 -18.52 -16.22
CA GLY A 13 6.77 -18.71 -17.50
C GLY A 13 6.75 -17.48 -18.42
N VAL A 14 6.30 -16.33 -17.93
CA VAL A 14 6.42 -15.08 -18.70
C VAL A 14 7.89 -14.67 -18.77
N SER A 15 8.43 -14.63 -20.00
CA SER A 15 9.86 -14.39 -20.26
C SER A 15 10.24 -12.91 -20.26
N THR A 16 9.31 -12.03 -20.70
CA THR A 16 9.56 -10.60 -20.86
C THR A 16 8.62 -9.81 -19.98
N ILE A 17 9.18 -9.13 -18.96
CA ILE A 17 8.42 -8.34 -17.99
C ILE A 17 8.98 -6.92 -17.97
N PRO A 18 8.42 -5.99 -18.78
CA PRO A 18 8.80 -4.58 -18.73
C PRO A 18 8.36 -3.97 -17.39
N VAL A 19 9.28 -3.33 -16.68
CA VAL A 19 8.99 -2.65 -15.42
C VAL A 19 9.44 -1.20 -15.50
N TYR A 20 8.50 -0.28 -15.36
CA TYR A 20 8.74 1.15 -15.46
C TYR A 20 9.03 1.79 -14.11
N TYR A 21 10.11 2.53 -14.03
CA TYR A 21 10.58 3.23 -12.85
C TYR A 21 10.54 4.74 -13.04
N ALA A 22 10.23 5.47 -11.97
CA ALA A 22 10.23 6.93 -11.97
C ALA A 22 11.66 7.53 -11.89
N SER A 23 12.65 6.75 -11.45
CA SER A 23 14.02 7.23 -11.28
C SER A 23 15.01 6.43 -12.14
N ARG A 24 15.91 7.14 -12.79
CA ARG A 24 16.98 6.54 -13.64
C ARG A 24 17.94 5.69 -12.80
N GLU A 25 18.19 6.10 -11.55
CA GLU A 25 19.04 5.33 -10.65
C GLU A 25 18.43 3.96 -10.32
N SER A 26 17.10 3.86 -10.26
CA SER A 26 16.44 2.56 -10.08
C SER A 26 16.57 1.69 -11.33
N VAL A 27 16.48 2.27 -12.53
CA VAL A 27 16.71 1.55 -13.78
C VAL A 27 18.14 0.98 -13.81
N LEU A 28 19.13 1.85 -13.62
CA LEU A 28 20.56 1.45 -13.63
C LEU A 28 20.88 0.40 -12.56
N GLU A 29 20.30 0.50 -11.38
CA GLU A 29 20.53 -0.47 -10.30
C GLU A 29 19.96 -1.85 -10.67
N VAL A 30 18.75 -1.90 -11.25
CA VAL A 30 18.10 -3.13 -11.68
C VAL A 30 18.86 -3.75 -12.86
N GLU A 31 19.33 -2.94 -13.83
CA GLU A 31 20.17 -3.39 -14.95
C GLU A 31 21.47 -4.00 -14.44
N ARG A 32 22.19 -3.31 -13.54
CA ARG A 32 23.44 -3.79 -12.95
C ARG A 32 23.27 -5.10 -12.22
N GLN A 33 22.14 -5.30 -11.54
CA GLN A 33 21.82 -6.50 -10.78
C GLN A 33 21.31 -7.65 -11.68
N GLY A 34 20.96 -7.38 -12.95
CA GLY A 34 20.36 -8.34 -13.87
C GLY A 34 18.88 -8.61 -13.59
N GLY A 35 18.22 -7.77 -12.77
CA GLY A 35 16.82 -7.93 -12.41
C GLY A 35 16.48 -7.41 -11.03
N VAL A 36 15.33 -7.84 -10.52
CA VAL A 36 14.86 -7.51 -9.16
C VAL A 36 15.04 -8.70 -8.24
N VAL A 37 15.65 -8.50 -7.07
CA VAL A 37 15.74 -9.53 -6.04
C VAL A 37 14.49 -9.53 -5.18
N VAL A 38 13.83 -10.67 -5.12
CA VAL A 38 12.70 -10.92 -4.23
C VAL A 38 13.12 -11.89 -3.14
N VAL A 39 13.10 -11.41 -1.90
CA VAL A 39 13.32 -12.22 -0.70
C VAL A 39 11.98 -12.76 -0.25
N ASP A 40 11.68 -14.01 -0.54
CA ASP A 40 10.45 -14.67 -0.08
C ASP A 40 10.64 -15.23 1.33
N ARG A 41 10.08 -14.52 2.32
CA ARG A 41 10.19 -14.93 3.73
C ARG A 41 9.46 -16.24 4.05
N ARG A 42 8.46 -16.62 3.29
CA ARG A 42 7.73 -17.88 3.47
C ARG A 42 8.57 -19.07 3.02
N ALA A 43 9.25 -18.90 1.87
CA ALA A 43 10.12 -19.92 1.31
C ALA A 43 11.53 -19.91 1.95
N GLY A 44 11.89 -18.85 2.69
CA GLY A 44 13.24 -18.66 3.22
C GLY A 44 14.31 -18.51 2.13
N SER A 45 13.92 -18.04 0.95
CA SER A 45 14.79 -18.04 -0.23
C SER A 45 14.78 -16.70 -0.94
N GLU A 46 15.83 -16.43 -1.69
CA GLU A 46 15.99 -15.25 -2.53
C GLU A 46 15.92 -15.67 -4.00
N TYR A 47 15.21 -14.85 -4.79
CA TYR A 47 15.04 -15.07 -6.22
C TYR A 47 15.45 -13.82 -6.98
N LEU A 48 16.34 -13.96 -7.95
CA LEU A 48 16.62 -12.94 -8.95
C LEU A 48 15.58 -13.08 -10.08
N ILE A 49 14.77 -12.05 -10.25
CA ILE A 49 13.72 -12.02 -11.27
C ILE A 49 14.20 -11.16 -12.43
N PRO A 50 14.46 -11.75 -13.58
CA PRO A 50 14.83 -11.01 -14.76
C PRO A 50 13.64 -10.14 -15.19
N VAL A 51 13.85 -8.84 -15.25
CA VAL A 51 12.88 -7.87 -15.71
C VAL A 51 13.56 -6.94 -16.72
N GLU A 52 12.78 -6.31 -17.59
CA GLU A 52 13.27 -5.25 -18.46
C GLU A 52 13.01 -3.87 -17.83
N PRO A 53 13.99 -3.30 -17.12
CA PRO A 53 13.79 -2.00 -16.49
C PRO A 53 13.72 -0.90 -17.53
N ARG A 54 12.75 0.00 -17.39
CA ARG A 54 12.54 1.15 -18.25
C ARG A 54 12.36 2.40 -17.41
N HIS A 55 12.84 3.52 -17.90
CA HIS A 55 12.46 4.80 -17.34
C HIS A 55 11.08 5.21 -17.86
N TYR A 56 10.23 5.77 -17.01
CA TYR A 56 8.86 6.13 -17.35
C TYR A 56 8.75 7.11 -18.55
N SER A 57 9.79 7.91 -18.84
CA SER A 57 9.81 8.82 -19.98
C SER A 57 10.10 8.14 -21.33
N GLU A 58 10.47 6.85 -21.30
CA GLU A 58 10.94 6.09 -22.47
C GLU A 58 10.08 4.82 -22.68
N PRO A 59 8.75 4.94 -22.88
CA PRO A 59 7.92 3.79 -23.19
C PRO A 59 8.28 3.26 -24.58
N ARG A 60 8.40 1.94 -24.68
CA ARG A 60 8.76 1.26 -25.94
C ARG A 60 7.68 0.31 -26.42
N GLU A 61 7.00 -0.32 -25.47
CA GLU A 61 6.02 -1.36 -25.77
C GLU A 61 4.59 -0.80 -25.77
N ARG A 62 3.71 -1.50 -26.49
CA ARG A 62 2.26 -1.42 -26.31
C ARG A 62 1.81 -2.71 -25.63
N CYS A 63 1.01 -2.60 -24.58
CA CYS A 63 0.70 -3.70 -23.68
C CYS A 63 -0.79 -4.01 -23.67
N VAL A 64 -1.16 -5.29 -23.74
CA VAL A 64 -2.54 -5.73 -23.52
C VAL A 64 -2.95 -5.52 -22.05
N PHE A 65 -2.03 -5.74 -21.12
CA PHE A 65 -2.26 -5.48 -19.69
C PHE A 65 -1.22 -4.49 -19.16
N VAL A 66 -1.71 -3.47 -18.45
CA VAL A 66 -0.86 -2.52 -17.73
C VAL A 66 -1.22 -2.60 -16.24
N LEU A 67 -0.29 -3.10 -15.41
CA LEU A 67 -0.47 -3.21 -13.97
C LEU A 67 0.10 -1.97 -13.28
N ASN A 68 -0.75 -1.06 -12.86
CA ASN A 68 -0.35 0.17 -12.18
C ASN A 68 -0.28 -0.06 -10.67
N SER A 69 0.93 -0.14 -10.15
CA SER A 69 1.22 -0.42 -8.74
C SER A 69 2.05 0.66 -8.06
N VAL A 70 2.07 1.87 -8.62
CA VAL A 70 2.67 3.05 -7.97
C VAL A 70 1.86 3.43 -6.73
N LYS A 71 2.40 4.29 -5.86
CA LYS A 71 1.60 4.87 -4.78
C LYS A 71 0.51 5.79 -5.34
N ALA A 72 -0.59 5.92 -4.59
CA ALA A 72 -1.73 6.74 -5.00
C ALA A 72 -1.33 8.19 -5.36
N LEU A 73 -0.35 8.75 -4.67
CA LEU A 73 0.22 10.08 -4.93
C LEU A 73 0.89 10.20 -6.32
N ASP A 74 1.40 9.12 -6.87
CA ASP A 74 2.10 9.08 -8.15
C ASP A 74 1.17 8.71 -9.32
N VAL A 75 -0.11 8.46 -9.05
CA VAL A 75 -1.10 8.05 -10.06
C VAL A 75 -1.21 9.03 -11.21
N PRO A 76 -1.34 10.36 -11.02
CA PRO A 76 -1.47 11.29 -12.14
C PRO A 76 -0.32 11.12 -13.16
N ARG A 77 0.93 11.05 -12.68
CA ARG A 77 2.11 10.84 -13.51
C ARG A 77 2.14 9.46 -14.18
N SER A 78 1.71 8.43 -13.46
CA SER A 78 1.68 7.07 -14.01
C SER A 78 0.59 6.88 -15.08
N LEU A 79 -0.49 7.64 -15.03
CA LEU A 79 -1.52 7.66 -16.07
C LEU A 79 -1.03 8.32 -17.37
N GLU A 80 -0.11 9.29 -17.32
CA GLU A 80 0.58 9.82 -18.50
C GLU A 80 1.42 8.75 -19.20
N LEU A 81 2.12 7.91 -18.43
CA LEU A 81 2.82 6.76 -18.96
C LEU A 81 1.84 5.73 -19.54
N ALA A 82 0.79 5.39 -18.78
CA ALA A 82 -0.21 4.41 -19.20
C ALA A 82 -0.82 4.78 -20.57
N ALA A 83 -1.12 6.06 -20.81
CA ALA A 83 -1.63 6.55 -22.09
C ALA A 83 -0.73 6.21 -23.30
N ARG A 84 0.56 6.01 -23.05
CA ARG A 84 1.55 5.67 -24.08
C ARG A 84 1.76 4.15 -24.22
N LEU A 85 1.30 3.36 -23.24
CA LEU A 85 1.44 1.91 -23.23
C LEU A 85 0.18 1.16 -23.68
N VAL A 86 -1.01 1.74 -23.47
CA VAL A 86 -2.27 1.05 -23.76
C VAL A 86 -2.61 1.06 -25.25
N LEU A 87 -3.28 -0.01 -25.67
CA LEU A 87 -3.99 -0.16 -26.93
C LEU A 87 -5.49 0.01 -26.68
N GLU A 88 -6.31 0.09 -27.71
CA GLU A 88 -7.76 0.21 -27.60
C GLU A 88 -8.42 -0.93 -26.78
N ASN A 89 -7.88 -2.14 -26.92
CA ASN A 89 -8.36 -3.34 -26.22
C ASN A 89 -7.54 -3.69 -24.97
N SER A 90 -6.68 -2.80 -24.49
CA SER A 90 -5.91 -3.04 -23.27
C SER A 90 -6.79 -2.99 -22.01
N VAL A 91 -6.32 -3.64 -20.97
CA VAL A 91 -6.86 -3.49 -19.60
C VAL A 91 -5.83 -2.82 -18.72
N LEU A 92 -6.19 -1.66 -18.16
CA LEU A 92 -5.40 -0.96 -17.14
C LEU A 92 -5.86 -1.40 -15.75
N VAL A 93 -4.99 -2.03 -14.99
CA VAL A 93 -5.31 -2.53 -13.63
C VAL A 93 -4.70 -1.60 -12.60
N MET A 94 -5.54 -0.96 -11.79
CA MET A 94 -5.17 -0.03 -10.73
C MET A 94 -5.09 -0.75 -9.38
N LEU A 95 -3.90 -0.81 -8.76
CA LEU A 95 -3.61 -1.62 -7.57
C LEU A 95 -3.30 -0.77 -6.32
N GLN A 96 -3.70 0.49 -6.32
CA GLN A 96 -3.47 1.41 -5.20
C GLN A 96 -4.40 1.10 -4.03
N ASN A 97 -3.93 1.39 -2.82
CA ASN A 97 -4.78 1.39 -1.63
C ASN A 97 -5.73 2.60 -1.64
N GLY A 98 -6.90 2.42 -1.02
CA GLY A 98 -7.88 3.49 -0.87
C GLY A 98 -8.73 3.74 -2.12
N PHE A 99 -9.28 4.95 -2.17
CA PHE A 99 -10.16 5.39 -3.25
C PHE A 99 -9.60 6.65 -3.93
N GLY A 100 -10.07 6.92 -5.14
CA GLY A 100 -9.67 8.06 -5.98
C GLY A 100 -8.75 7.68 -7.13
N SER A 101 -7.90 6.67 -7.00
CA SER A 101 -6.95 6.26 -8.05
C SER A 101 -7.61 5.56 -9.23
N LEU A 102 -8.54 4.65 -8.95
CA LEU A 102 -9.33 3.95 -9.98
C LEU A 102 -10.23 4.95 -10.71
N GLU A 103 -10.89 5.81 -9.96
CA GLU A 103 -11.78 6.84 -10.46
C GLU A 103 -11.06 7.81 -11.41
N GLN A 104 -9.87 8.27 -11.05
CA GLN A 104 -9.02 9.11 -11.91
C GLN A 104 -8.63 8.39 -13.21
N ALA A 105 -8.33 7.09 -13.15
CA ALA A 105 -8.00 6.31 -14.34
C ALA A 105 -9.22 6.13 -15.26
N GLU A 106 -10.40 5.86 -14.69
CA GLU A 106 -11.65 5.75 -15.45
C GLU A 106 -12.08 7.07 -16.11
N GLU A 107 -11.85 8.20 -15.44
CA GLU A 107 -12.09 9.54 -15.98
C GLU A 107 -11.10 9.87 -17.11
N ARG A 108 -9.83 9.51 -16.92
CA ARG A 108 -8.75 9.77 -17.89
C ARG A 108 -8.89 8.95 -19.16
N PHE A 109 -9.45 7.73 -19.05
CA PHE A 109 -9.57 6.77 -20.15
C PHE A 109 -11.01 6.24 -20.29
N PRO A 110 -11.99 7.08 -20.70
CA PRO A 110 -13.40 6.70 -20.73
C PRO A 110 -13.73 5.55 -21.70
N GLY A 111 -12.88 5.32 -22.70
CA GLY A 111 -13.04 4.22 -23.68
C GLY A 111 -12.23 2.96 -23.37
N LEU A 112 -11.38 2.98 -22.33
CA LEU A 112 -10.53 1.87 -21.97
C LEU A 112 -11.17 1.01 -20.88
N LYS A 113 -10.89 -0.29 -20.88
CA LYS A 113 -11.21 -1.16 -19.73
C LYS A 113 -10.26 -0.86 -18.58
N VAL A 114 -10.80 -0.29 -17.51
CA VAL A 114 -10.06 0.02 -16.30
C VAL A 114 -10.58 -0.87 -15.17
N ALA A 115 -9.69 -1.66 -14.60
CA ALA A 115 -9.99 -2.55 -13.48
C ALA A 115 -9.39 -2.02 -12.18
N GLY A 116 -10.14 -2.10 -11.09
CA GLY A 116 -9.61 -1.94 -9.75
C GLY A 116 -9.02 -3.25 -9.23
N GLY A 117 -8.07 -3.15 -8.31
CA GLY A 117 -7.51 -4.32 -7.67
C GLY A 117 -7.21 -4.10 -6.19
N VAL A 118 -7.37 -5.16 -5.41
CA VAL A 118 -7.08 -5.22 -3.98
C VAL A 118 -6.00 -6.25 -3.74
N VAL A 119 -4.88 -5.80 -3.19
CA VAL A 119 -3.70 -6.64 -2.91
C VAL A 119 -3.70 -7.05 -1.45
N TYR A 120 -3.63 -8.35 -1.17
CA TYR A 120 -3.64 -8.94 0.17
C TYR A 120 -2.30 -9.56 0.56
N PHE A 121 -1.22 -9.15 -0.09
CA PHE A 121 0.12 -9.53 0.32
C PHE A 121 0.91 -8.34 0.87
N ALA A 122 1.87 -8.62 1.74
CA ALA A 122 2.77 -7.62 2.29
C ALA A 122 4.12 -7.66 1.58
N ALA A 123 4.59 -6.49 1.13
CA ALA A 123 5.88 -6.32 0.47
C ALA A 123 6.56 -5.05 0.97
N GLU A 124 7.85 -5.16 1.27
CA GLU A 124 8.69 -4.07 1.75
C GLU A 124 9.85 -3.84 0.78
N ARG A 125 10.03 -2.59 0.33
CA ARG A 125 11.16 -2.23 -0.50
C ARG A 125 12.36 -1.89 0.38
N VAL A 126 13.37 -2.74 0.38
CA VAL A 126 14.60 -2.58 1.17
C VAL A 126 15.77 -2.03 0.35
N GLY A 127 15.58 -1.83 -0.94
CA GLY A 127 16.56 -1.26 -1.88
C GLY A 127 15.91 -0.86 -3.20
N ARG A 128 16.69 -0.30 -4.13
CA ARG A 128 16.17 0.08 -5.45
C ARG A 128 15.78 -1.12 -6.30
N ALA A 129 16.56 -2.21 -6.19
CA ALA A 129 16.36 -3.47 -6.91
C ALA A 129 16.04 -4.65 -5.97
N ARG A 130 15.65 -4.40 -4.71
CA ARG A 130 15.43 -5.46 -3.71
C ARG A 130 14.13 -5.23 -2.94
N VAL A 131 13.33 -6.28 -2.85
CA VAL A 131 12.07 -6.29 -2.12
C VAL A 131 11.98 -7.52 -1.22
N VAL A 132 11.43 -7.36 -0.02
CA VAL A 132 11.07 -8.45 0.88
C VAL A 132 9.57 -8.71 0.73
N TYR A 133 9.23 -9.95 0.40
CA TYR A 133 7.86 -10.44 0.36
C TYR A 133 7.58 -11.19 1.67
N HIS A 134 6.69 -10.61 2.49
CA HIS A 134 6.39 -11.13 3.82
C HIS A 134 5.29 -12.20 3.83
N GLY A 135 4.61 -12.40 2.71
CA GLY A 135 3.53 -13.35 2.59
C GLY A 135 2.19 -12.68 2.32
N GLY A 136 1.12 -13.51 2.35
CA GLY A 136 -0.12 -13.21 1.69
C GLY A 136 0.03 -13.47 0.18
N ASP A 137 -1.00 -14.00 -0.47
CA ASP A 137 -0.88 -14.46 -1.85
C ASP A 137 -2.15 -14.22 -2.66
N ALA A 138 -2.99 -13.31 -2.21
CA ALA A 138 -4.21 -13.00 -2.90
C ALA A 138 -4.19 -11.60 -3.53
N VAL A 139 -4.68 -11.53 -4.75
CA VAL A 139 -5.06 -10.29 -5.44
C VAL A 139 -6.45 -10.49 -6.01
N VAL A 140 -7.34 -9.55 -5.74
CA VAL A 140 -8.70 -9.54 -6.29
C VAL A 140 -8.81 -8.36 -7.23
N VAL A 141 -9.31 -8.59 -8.44
CA VAL A 141 -9.48 -7.55 -9.47
C VAL A 141 -10.86 -7.59 -10.09
N GLY A 142 -11.32 -6.47 -10.61
CA GLY A 142 -12.58 -6.41 -11.33
C GLY A 142 -12.81 -5.04 -11.94
N CYS A 143 -13.63 -4.99 -12.98
CA CYS A 143 -14.09 -3.76 -13.59
C CYS A 143 -15.42 -3.29 -12.98
N ARG A 144 -15.62 -1.99 -12.88
CA ARG A 144 -16.85 -1.38 -12.32
C ARG A 144 -17.93 -1.16 -13.36
N LYS A 145 -17.54 -0.83 -14.58
CA LYS A 145 -18.46 -0.32 -15.63
C LYS A 145 -18.82 -1.36 -16.67
N SER A 146 -18.04 -2.43 -16.80
CA SER A 146 -18.26 -3.48 -17.81
C SER A 146 -17.64 -4.79 -17.35
N ALA A 147 -18.10 -5.91 -17.91
CA ALA A 147 -17.37 -7.16 -17.76
C ALA A 147 -15.98 -7.05 -18.39
N CYS A 148 -14.99 -7.59 -17.73
CA CYS A 148 -13.60 -7.62 -18.19
C CYS A 148 -13.16 -9.08 -18.33
N GLU A 149 -13.68 -9.76 -19.38
CA GLU A 149 -13.33 -11.17 -19.63
C GLU A 149 -11.83 -11.38 -19.86
N GLU A 150 -11.14 -10.35 -20.37
CA GLU A 150 -9.68 -10.37 -20.55
C GLU A 150 -8.92 -10.60 -19.25
N LEU A 151 -9.46 -10.17 -18.10
CA LEU A 151 -8.84 -10.41 -16.80
C LEU A 151 -8.72 -11.90 -16.47
N ARG A 152 -9.54 -12.79 -17.08
CA ARG A 152 -9.42 -14.23 -16.92
C ARG A 152 -8.08 -14.77 -17.44
N VAL A 153 -7.57 -14.19 -18.52
CA VAL A 153 -6.24 -14.53 -19.03
C VAL A 153 -5.16 -14.17 -18.01
N LEU A 154 -5.31 -13.00 -17.39
CA LEU A 154 -4.38 -12.54 -16.35
C LEU A 154 -4.49 -13.40 -15.08
N GLU A 155 -5.71 -13.81 -14.71
CA GLU A 155 -5.99 -14.75 -13.62
C GLU A 155 -5.24 -16.08 -13.83
N ASP A 156 -5.36 -16.68 -15.02
CA ASP A 156 -4.71 -17.95 -15.36
C ASP A 156 -3.18 -17.84 -15.32
N ILE A 157 -2.63 -16.73 -15.82
CA ILE A 157 -1.18 -16.48 -15.78
C ILE A 157 -0.71 -16.42 -14.33
N PHE A 158 -1.32 -15.60 -13.49
CA PHE A 158 -0.88 -15.44 -12.12
C PHE A 158 -1.08 -16.69 -11.27
N ARG A 159 -2.17 -17.44 -11.49
CA ARG A 159 -2.43 -18.71 -10.80
C ARG A 159 -1.37 -19.77 -11.14
N ARG A 160 -0.93 -19.87 -12.39
CA ARG A 160 0.20 -20.73 -12.76
C ARG A 160 1.49 -20.32 -12.05
N GLY A 161 1.69 -19.03 -11.80
CA GLY A 161 2.81 -18.50 -11.01
C GLY A 161 2.70 -18.77 -9.51
N GLY A 162 1.52 -19.23 -9.02
CA GLY A 162 1.27 -19.51 -7.60
C GLY A 162 0.69 -18.33 -6.82
N LEU A 163 0.14 -17.31 -7.50
CA LEU A 163 -0.60 -16.22 -6.88
C LEU A 163 -2.10 -16.54 -6.93
N ASP A 164 -2.81 -16.43 -5.82
CA ASP A 164 -4.27 -16.50 -5.77
C ASP A 164 -4.88 -15.22 -6.35
N PHE A 165 -4.89 -15.15 -7.67
CA PHE A 165 -5.46 -14.03 -8.41
C PHE A 165 -6.92 -14.36 -8.76
N ARG A 166 -7.85 -13.46 -8.41
CA ARG A 166 -9.29 -13.67 -8.57
C ARG A 166 -9.92 -12.52 -9.31
N VAL A 167 -10.74 -12.84 -10.30
CA VAL A 167 -11.58 -11.86 -11.00
C VAL A 167 -12.98 -11.88 -10.40
N VAL A 168 -13.49 -10.71 -10.05
CA VAL A 168 -14.82 -10.54 -9.42
C VAL A 168 -15.64 -9.49 -10.16
N ASP A 169 -16.96 -9.60 -10.07
CA ASP A 169 -17.89 -8.66 -10.70
C ASP A 169 -18.05 -7.36 -9.89
N ASN A 170 -17.85 -7.42 -8.58
CA ASN A 170 -18.00 -6.29 -7.68
C ASN A 170 -16.70 -6.00 -6.90
N ILE A 171 -15.76 -5.34 -7.56
CA ILE A 171 -14.46 -5.00 -6.93
C ILE A 171 -14.62 -3.98 -5.80
N ASP A 172 -15.59 -3.07 -5.87
CA ASP A 172 -15.75 -2.03 -4.87
C ASP A 172 -16.14 -2.59 -3.50
N HIS A 173 -16.87 -3.70 -3.44
CA HIS A 173 -17.12 -4.40 -2.18
C HIS A 173 -15.81 -4.77 -1.46
N TYR A 174 -14.84 -5.31 -2.19
CA TYR A 174 -13.52 -5.66 -1.65
C TYR A 174 -12.70 -4.43 -1.30
N ARG A 175 -12.80 -3.35 -2.11
CA ARG A 175 -12.13 -2.07 -1.84
C ARG A 175 -12.63 -1.44 -0.54
N TRP A 176 -13.95 -1.43 -0.29
CA TRP A 176 -14.52 -0.91 0.95
C TRP A 176 -14.08 -1.70 2.18
N ILE A 177 -14.08 -3.03 2.11
CA ILE A 177 -13.56 -3.87 3.20
C ILE A 177 -12.08 -3.58 3.46
N LYS A 178 -11.28 -3.49 2.41
CA LYS A 178 -9.85 -3.17 2.54
C LYS A 178 -9.62 -1.75 3.05
N LEU A 179 -10.45 -0.80 2.62
CA LEU A 179 -10.41 0.58 3.13
C LEU A 179 -10.63 0.60 4.65
N ALA A 180 -11.61 -0.13 5.18
CA ALA A 180 -11.86 -0.19 6.62
C ALA A 180 -10.64 -0.71 7.39
N VAL A 181 -10.02 -1.80 6.92
CA VAL A 181 -8.79 -2.34 7.50
C VAL A 181 -7.69 -1.29 7.52
N ASN A 182 -7.46 -0.62 6.40
CA ASN A 182 -6.40 0.39 6.27
C ASN A 182 -6.71 1.65 7.07
N ALA A 183 -7.98 2.11 7.10
CA ALA A 183 -8.38 3.30 7.85
C ALA A 183 -8.20 3.15 9.35
N VAL A 184 -8.27 1.91 9.87
CA VAL A 184 -7.99 1.59 11.28
C VAL A 184 -6.49 1.41 11.51
N ILE A 185 -5.87 0.46 10.84
CA ILE A 185 -4.49 0.04 11.14
C ILE A 185 -3.49 1.16 10.83
N ASN A 186 -3.60 1.77 9.66
CA ASN A 186 -2.55 2.64 9.14
C ASN A 186 -2.32 3.90 9.98
N PRO A 187 -3.34 4.73 10.29
CA PRO A 187 -3.12 5.93 11.07
C PRO A 187 -2.77 5.63 12.53
N LEU A 188 -3.41 4.64 13.15
CA LEU A 188 -3.16 4.32 14.56
C LEU A 188 -1.71 3.86 14.76
N THR A 189 -1.21 2.97 13.92
CA THR A 189 0.18 2.50 13.99
C THR A 189 1.20 3.57 13.60
N ALA A 190 0.87 4.45 12.65
CA ALA A 190 1.73 5.55 12.25
C ALA A 190 1.86 6.61 13.36
N ILE A 191 0.75 6.96 14.03
CA ILE A 191 0.70 7.94 15.11
C ILE A 191 1.42 7.41 16.35
N THR A 192 1.14 6.16 16.73
CA THR A 192 1.73 5.53 17.92
C THR A 192 3.12 4.96 17.67
N ARG A 193 3.58 4.89 16.40
CA ARG A 193 4.83 4.25 15.97
C ARG A 193 4.95 2.79 16.43
N SER A 194 3.82 2.10 16.50
CA SER A 194 3.69 0.76 17.06
C SER A 194 3.41 -0.27 15.98
N ARG A 195 3.49 -1.56 16.37
CA ARG A 195 3.03 -2.68 15.58
C ARG A 195 1.50 -2.68 15.49
N ASN A 196 0.94 -3.48 14.59
CA ASN A 196 -0.50 -3.55 14.40
C ASN A 196 -1.25 -3.99 15.67
N SER A 197 -0.61 -4.73 16.58
CA SER A 197 -1.17 -5.14 17.87
C SER A 197 -1.70 -3.99 18.73
N ILE A 198 -1.21 -2.76 18.57
CA ILE A 198 -1.70 -1.59 19.32
C ILE A 198 -3.20 -1.34 19.13
N VAL A 199 -3.77 -1.79 18.00
CA VAL A 199 -5.20 -1.66 17.72
C VAL A 199 -6.04 -2.58 18.61
N LEU A 200 -5.45 -3.63 19.22
CA LEU A 200 -6.13 -4.57 20.09
C LEU A 200 -6.24 -4.08 21.55
N GLU A 201 -5.55 -3.00 21.90
CA GLU A 201 -5.73 -2.34 23.20
C GLU A 201 -7.15 -1.72 23.28
N GLU A 202 -7.66 -1.51 24.49
CA GLU A 202 -9.02 -1.03 24.71
C GLU A 202 -9.32 0.26 23.92
N GLU A 203 -8.42 1.23 23.97
CA GLU A 203 -8.55 2.51 23.24
C GLU A 203 -8.46 2.29 21.73
N GLY A 204 -7.62 1.37 21.28
CA GLY A 204 -7.47 0.98 19.88
C GLY A 204 -8.75 0.39 19.31
N VAL A 205 -9.39 -0.52 20.06
CA VAL A 205 -10.69 -1.12 19.67
C VAL A 205 -11.79 -0.06 19.63
N ARG A 206 -11.85 0.83 20.62
CA ARG A 206 -12.83 1.92 20.65
C ARG A 206 -12.66 2.87 19.45
N LEU A 207 -11.42 3.22 19.07
CA LEU A 207 -11.14 4.01 17.88
C LEU A 207 -11.55 3.24 16.61
N ALA A 208 -11.25 1.94 16.54
CA ALA A 208 -11.63 1.10 15.41
C ALA A 208 -13.14 1.08 15.18
N GLU A 209 -13.95 1.00 16.25
CA GLU A 209 -15.42 1.08 16.17
C GLU A 209 -15.89 2.40 15.54
N LEU A 210 -15.34 3.53 15.99
CA LEU A 210 -15.71 4.86 15.48
C LEU A 210 -15.32 4.99 14.00
N ILE A 211 -14.10 4.58 13.64
CA ILE A 211 -13.59 4.62 12.27
C ILE A 211 -14.47 3.77 11.35
N VAL A 212 -14.76 2.52 11.75
CA VAL A 212 -15.56 1.58 10.96
C VAL A 212 -16.98 2.10 10.73
N ARG A 213 -17.61 2.77 11.71
CA ARG A 213 -18.92 3.40 11.54
C ARG A 213 -18.88 4.47 10.44
N GLU A 214 -17.90 5.36 10.46
CA GLU A 214 -17.74 6.38 9.42
C GLU A 214 -17.46 5.73 8.05
N VAL A 215 -16.68 4.64 7.97
CA VAL A 215 -16.47 3.88 6.72
C VAL A 215 -17.78 3.31 6.18
N CYS A 216 -18.62 2.71 7.05
CA CYS A 216 -19.91 2.16 6.63
C CYS A 216 -20.86 3.26 6.15
N GLU A 217 -20.85 4.44 6.80
CA GLU A 217 -21.66 5.57 6.38
C GLU A 217 -21.21 6.11 5.02
N ALA A 218 -19.89 6.24 4.80
CA ALA A 218 -19.34 6.62 3.50
C ALA A 218 -19.68 5.57 2.42
N ALA A 219 -19.54 4.28 2.71
CA ALA A 219 -19.91 3.21 1.79
C ALA A 219 -21.37 3.27 1.36
N ARG A 220 -22.27 3.59 2.29
CA ARG A 220 -23.70 3.75 2.01
C ARG A 220 -24.00 4.87 1.04
N LEU A 221 -23.24 5.96 1.05
CA LEU A 221 -23.39 7.05 0.06
C LEU A 221 -23.07 6.56 -1.37
N HIS A 222 -22.28 5.52 -1.48
CA HIS A 222 -21.92 4.87 -2.75
C HIS A 222 -22.74 3.61 -3.06
N GLY A 223 -23.83 3.36 -2.31
CA GLY A 223 -24.75 2.23 -2.54
C GLY A 223 -24.27 0.89 -1.95
N TYR A 224 -23.29 0.90 -1.02
CA TYR A 224 -22.77 -0.31 -0.38
C TYR A 224 -23.26 -0.39 1.08
N GLU A 225 -24.12 -1.37 1.36
CA GLU A 225 -24.56 -1.68 2.72
C GLU A 225 -23.56 -2.61 3.40
N LEU A 226 -22.83 -2.09 4.40
CA LEU A 226 -21.89 -2.84 5.20
C LEU A 226 -22.36 -2.87 6.65
N ASP A 227 -22.36 -4.06 7.25
CA ASP A 227 -22.68 -4.23 8.68
C ASP A 227 -21.49 -3.81 9.54
N PRO A 228 -21.60 -2.75 10.37
CA PRO A 228 -20.46 -2.25 11.15
C PRO A 228 -19.88 -3.29 12.11
N ALA A 229 -20.72 -4.13 12.74
CA ALA A 229 -20.25 -5.12 13.70
C ALA A 229 -19.48 -6.26 13.01
N ARG A 230 -19.98 -6.72 11.86
CA ARG A 230 -19.27 -7.73 11.05
C ARG A 230 -17.97 -7.17 10.49
N LEU A 231 -17.97 -5.93 10.02
CA LEU A 231 -16.80 -5.26 9.47
C LEU A 231 -15.74 -5.05 10.55
N LEU A 232 -16.11 -4.57 11.75
CA LEU A 232 -15.22 -4.45 12.89
C LEU A 232 -14.59 -5.79 13.25
N LYS A 233 -15.41 -6.84 13.37
CA LYS A 233 -14.90 -8.20 13.64
C LYS A 233 -13.91 -8.67 12.57
N HIS A 234 -14.13 -8.32 11.30
CA HIS A 234 -13.19 -8.61 10.23
C HIS A 234 -11.89 -7.82 10.40
N VAL A 235 -11.96 -6.52 10.67
CA VAL A 235 -10.79 -5.67 10.91
C VAL A 235 -9.94 -6.22 12.04
N LEU A 236 -10.55 -6.52 13.20
CA LEU A 236 -9.82 -7.05 14.35
C LEU A 236 -9.17 -8.41 14.07
N ARG A 237 -9.81 -9.29 13.27
CA ARG A 237 -9.17 -10.54 12.82
C ARG A 237 -7.94 -10.30 11.95
N VAL A 238 -8.00 -9.30 11.06
CA VAL A 238 -6.84 -8.94 10.22
C VAL A 238 -5.72 -8.35 11.08
N VAL A 239 -6.06 -7.52 12.08
CA VAL A 239 -5.09 -6.99 13.04
C VAL A 239 -4.40 -8.14 13.78
N GLU A 240 -5.16 -9.09 14.33
CA GLU A 240 -4.61 -10.25 15.05
C GLU A 240 -3.70 -11.09 14.16
N ALA A 241 -4.11 -11.38 12.93
CA ALA A 241 -3.31 -12.15 11.97
C ALA A 241 -2.01 -11.44 11.55
N SER A 242 -1.94 -10.13 11.71
CA SER A 242 -0.79 -9.30 11.33
C SER A 242 -0.19 -8.53 12.52
N ARG A 243 -0.47 -8.94 13.75
CA ARG A 243 -0.18 -8.22 15.00
C ARG A 243 1.27 -7.76 15.14
N ASP A 244 2.22 -8.56 14.65
CA ASP A 244 3.65 -8.29 14.76
C ASP A 244 4.20 -7.43 13.61
N ASN A 245 3.37 -7.09 12.63
CA ASN A 245 3.77 -6.27 11.49
C ASN A 245 3.67 -4.77 11.81
N TYR A 246 4.45 -3.99 11.07
CA TYR A 246 4.25 -2.54 10.94
C TYR A 246 3.42 -2.26 9.69
N SER A 247 2.46 -1.34 9.79
CA SER A 247 1.68 -0.93 8.63
C SER A 247 2.56 -0.20 7.59
N SER A 248 2.09 -0.17 6.34
CA SER A 248 2.77 0.58 5.27
C SER A 248 2.89 2.07 5.60
N MET A 249 1.87 2.65 6.25
CA MET A 249 1.87 4.06 6.65
C MET A 249 2.90 4.32 7.76
N ALA A 250 3.00 3.45 8.76
CA ALA A 250 4.02 3.55 9.81
C ALA A 250 5.43 3.46 9.21
N GLN A 251 5.65 2.57 8.24
CA GLN A 251 6.91 2.45 7.52
C GLN A 251 7.22 3.71 6.68
N ASP A 252 6.21 4.34 6.07
CA ASP A 252 6.39 5.57 5.31
C ASP A 252 6.81 6.73 6.21
N ILE A 253 6.12 6.92 7.34
CA ILE A 253 6.48 7.94 8.35
C ILE A 253 7.90 7.70 8.88
N ALA A 254 8.23 6.45 9.23
CA ALA A 254 9.57 6.10 9.70
C ALA A 254 10.69 6.42 8.69
N ALA A 255 10.37 6.32 7.40
CA ALA A 255 11.29 6.60 6.30
C ALA A 255 11.20 8.06 5.78
N GLY A 256 10.41 8.94 6.40
CA GLY A 256 10.21 10.32 5.96
C GLY A 256 9.49 10.45 4.60
N ARG A 257 8.74 9.42 4.20
CA ARG A 257 8.00 9.43 2.93
C ARG A 257 6.58 9.95 3.13
N ALA A 258 5.99 10.48 2.07
CA ALA A 258 4.56 10.79 2.03
C ALA A 258 3.73 9.50 2.12
N THR A 259 2.61 9.58 2.84
CA THR A 259 1.67 8.47 3.05
C THR A 259 0.48 8.53 2.09
N GLU A 260 -0.34 7.50 2.10
CA GLU A 260 -1.58 7.45 1.33
C GLU A 260 -2.81 7.89 2.16
N VAL A 261 -2.60 8.65 3.25
CA VAL A 261 -3.69 9.05 4.17
C VAL A 261 -4.83 9.79 3.47
N ASP A 262 -4.54 10.61 2.45
CA ASP A 262 -5.56 11.34 1.68
C ASP A 262 -6.48 10.42 0.87
N TYR A 263 -6.01 9.25 0.49
CA TYR A 263 -6.75 8.23 -0.27
C TYR A 263 -7.43 7.19 0.64
N ILE A 264 -7.13 7.20 1.93
CA ILE A 264 -7.67 6.31 2.96
C ILE A 264 -8.62 7.11 3.87
N ASN A 265 -8.15 7.60 5.01
CA ASN A 265 -8.98 8.36 5.96
C ASN A 265 -9.45 9.69 5.37
N GLY A 266 -8.59 10.37 4.60
CA GLY A 266 -8.95 11.62 3.91
C GLY A 266 -10.04 11.45 2.86
N PHE A 267 -10.14 10.28 2.21
CA PHE A 267 -11.27 9.97 1.34
C PHE A 267 -12.57 9.91 2.14
N ILE A 268 -12.61 9.15 3.23
CA ILE A 268 -13.79 9.03 4.11
C ILE A 268 -14.22 10.41 4.64
N ALA A 269 -13.24 11.21 5.07
CA ALA A 269 -13.46 12.56 5.57
C ALA A 269 -14.12 13.47 4.51
N ARG A 270 -13.69 13.38 3.26
CA ARG A 270 -14.30 14.18 2.16
C ARG A 270 -15.70 13.72 1.83
N GLU A 271 -15.97 12.42 1.78
CA GLU A 271 -17.29 11.87 1.46
C GLU A 271 -18.33 12.25 2.49
N LEU A 272 -17.97 12.28 3.76
CA LEU A 272 -18.90 12.56 4.87
C LEU A 272 -18.95 14.06 5.26
N GLY A 273 -17.94 14.84 4.89
CA GLY A 273 -17.84 16.25 5.27
C GLY A 273 -17.84 16.43 6.79
N GLU A 274 -18.70 17.30 7.30
CA GLU A 274 -18.81 17.62 8.73
C GLU A 274 -19.19 16.41 9.61
N LYS A 275 -19.74 15.35 9.04
CA LYS A 275 -20.10 14.12 9.77
C LYS A 275 -18.88 13.24 10.07
N SER A 276 -17.76 13.43 9.38
CA SER A 276 -16.54 12.67 9.62
C SER A 276 -15.67 13.39 10.63
N THR A 277 -15.81 13.04 11.89
CA THR A 277 -14.95 13.60 12.96
C THR A 277 -13.65 12.82 13.10
N VAL A 278 -13.73 11.49 13.20
CA VAL A 278 -12.58 10.66 13.54
C VAL A 278 -11.61 10.55 12.37
N ASN A 279 -12.08 10.23 11.17
CA ASN A 279 -11.21 10.14 10.00
C ASN A 279 -10.60 11.49 9.62
N THR A 280 -11.30 12.60 9.84
CA THR A 280 -10.75 13.95 9.66
C THR A 280 -9.59 14.22 10.60
N VAL A 281 -9.77 13.97 11.91
CA VAL A 281 -8.72 14.16 12.91
C VAL A 281 -7.50 13.28 12.61
N LEU A 282 -7.71 12.01 12.30
CA LEU A 282 -6.63 11.09 11.96
C LEU A 282 -5.86 11.54 10.71
N THR A 283 -6.57 12.03 9.70
CA THR A 283 -5.93 12.57 8.48
C THR A 283 -5.05 13.76 8.82
N LEU A 284 -5.53 14.70 9.62
CA LEU A 284 -4.78 15.89 10.01
C LEU A 284 -3.56 15.52 10.86
N LEU A 285 -3.69 14.60 11.81
CA LEU A 285 -2.57 14.12 12.64
C LEU A 285 -1.47 13.45 11.80
N VAL A 286 -1.85 12.57 10.88
CA VAL A 286 -0.86 11.92 9.99
C VAL A 286 -0.16 12.96 9.12
N LYS A 287 -0.88 13.95 8.57
CA LYS A 287 -0.27 15.05 7.80
C LYS A 287 0.69 15.91 8.62
N LEU A 288 0.39 16.13 9.90
CA LEU A 288 1.32 16.80 10.81
C LEU A 288 2.58 15.94 11.03
N LEU A 289 2.43 14.63 11.22
CA LEU A 289 3.57 13.71 11.34
C LEU A 289 4.45 13.71 10.08
N GLU A 290 3.86 13.72 8.88
CA GLU A 290 4.61 13.83 7.63
C GLU A 290 5.48 15.11 7.58
N LYS A 291 4.92 16.24 8.02
CA LYS A 291 5.64 17.52 8.07
C LYS A 291 6.77 17.49 9.10
N ALA A 292 6.51 16.96 10.30
CA ALA A 292 7.50 16.83 11.36
C ALA A 292 8.66 15.91 10.93
N SER A 293 8.35 14.77 10.32
CA SER A 293 9.36 13.83 9.81
C SER A 293 10.26 14.44 8.73
N LYS A 294 9.75 15.35 7.89
CA LYS A 294 10.53 16.06 6.86
C LYS A 294 11.44 17.15 7.43
N ARG A 295 11.06 17.76 8.56
CA ARG A 295 11.85 18.83 9.20
C ARG A 295 13.08 18.30 9.94
N GLY A 296 13.25 16.99 10.05
CA GLY A 296 14.34 16.40 10.83
C GLY A 296 14.23 16.69 12.32
N GLU A 297 13.04 17.04 12.81
CA GLU A 297 12.80 17.18 14.25
C GLU A 297 13.20 15.86 14.93
N PRO A 298 14.01 15.92 16.01
CA PRO A 298 14.59 14.74 16.60
C PRO A 298 13.46 13.75 16.92
N ARG A 299 13.58 12.54 16.38
CA ARG A 299 12.81 11.42 16.89
C ARG A 299 13.05 11.44 18.38
N SER A 300 12.02 11.60 19.20
CA SER A 300 12.17 11.58 20.65
C SER A 300 12.82 10.25 21.03
N GLU A 301 14.15 10.22 21.00
CA GLU A 301 14.88 9.39 21.92
C GLU A 301 14.41 9.90 23.27
N CYS A 302 13.79 9.05 24.04
CA CYS A 302 13.43 9.33 25.41
C CYS A 302 14.54 10.14 26.01
N VAL A 303 14.18 11.28 26.61
CA VAL A 303 15.05 12.03 27.49
C VAL A 303 15.35 11.07 28.65
N GLU A 304 16.31 10.18 28.46
CA GLU A 304 16.99 9.54 29.56
C GLU A 304 17.66 10.68 30.31
N GLY A 305 17.00 11.04 31.39
CA GLY A 305 17.50 12.05 32.30
C GLY A 305 18.92 11.70 32.70
N LYS A 306 19.89 12.44 32.17
CA LYS A 306 21.21 12.49 32.73
C LYS A 306 21.09 13.11 34.13
N LYS A 307 20.79 12.29 35.13
CA LYS A 307 21.19 12.55 36.51
C LYS A 307 22.65 12.18 36.60
N GLN A 308 23.52 13.11 36.19
CA GLN A 308 24.89 13.12 36.66
C GLN A 308 24.89 13.51 38.14
N VAL A 309 24.91 12.48 38.99
CA VAL A 309 25.30 12.64 40.36
C VAL A 309 26.82 12.85 40.34
N ALA A 310 27.24 14.10 40.52
CA ALA A 310 28.63 14.40 40.79
C ALA A 310 28.97 13.85 42.16
N CYS A 311 29.68 12.73 42.24
CA CYS A 311 30.40 12.31 43.41
C CYS A 311 31.75 13.06 43.46
N THR A 312 31.80 14.10 44.25
CA THR A 312 33.08 14.68 44.71
C THR A 312 33.58 13.79 45.84
N SER A 313 34.50 12.89 45.56
CA SER A 313 35.32 12.26 46.59
C SER A 313 36.60 13.12 46.78
N GLY A 314 36.58 13.93 47.82
CA GLY A 314 37.79 14.48 48.35
C GLY A 314 38.61 13.35 49.01
N CYS A 315 39.81 13.17 48.56
CA CYS A 315 40.85 12.51 49.34
C CYS A 315 41.87 13.54 49.73
N SER A 316 41.77 13.97 50.99
CA SER A 316 42.87 14.59 51.72
C SER A 316 43.87 13.51 52.14
N GLY A 317 45.10 13.82 51.87
CA GLY A 317 46.25 12.99 52.07
C GLY A 317 46.82 12.97 53.49
N ALA A 318 48.06 12.83 53.60
CA ALA A 318 49.01 12.85 54.69
C ALA A 318 49.28 11.47 55.33
N THR A 319 50.33 10.98 55.18
CA THR A 319 51.72 11.05 55.60
C THR A 319 52.52 9.94 54.94
#